data_29ed0ffb708afb2a99642cddfe7e3372
#
_entry.id   29ed0ffb708afb2a99642cddfe7e3372
#
_cell.length_a   1.000
_cell.length_b   1.000
_cell.length_c   1.000
_cell.angle_alpha   90.00
_cell.angle_beta   90.00
_cell.angle_gamma   90.00
#
_symmetry.space_group_name_H-M   'P 1'
#
loop_
_entity.id
_entity.type
_entity.pdbx_description
1 polymer ?
#
loop_
_entity_poly.entity_id
_entity_poly.type
_entity_poly.pdbx_seq_one_letter_code
_entity_poly.pdbx_strand_id
1 'polypeptide(L)'
;MKDFVNQYDTGHITDRLYVHWDVSTQCQFKCTYCYAMKEYNWESNDAPGDWNKIDSWDRQKLVIGAISRSSLPIFLGLQGGEPTIHPKYDMLISKCHEAISKHEEGRLYVTTNGLRGPAFFESKPYYDKLMFLWSFHTEYADRYGNGS
;
A
#
# COMPACT_ATOMS: atom_id res chain seq x y z
N MET A 1 18.82 5.72 -21.48
CA MET A 1 17.62 5.36 -20.70
C MET A 1 17.09 4.10 -21.37
N LYS A 2 17.35 2.93 -20.78
CA LYS A 2 16.89 1.67 -21.37
C LYS A 2 15.43 1.48 -21.00
N ASP A 3 14.60 1.31 -22.00
CA ASP A 3 13.17 1.10 -21.87
C ASP A 3 12.90 -0.21 -21.12
N PHE A 4 12.50 -0.09 -19.85
CA PHE A 4 11.92 -1.20 -19.12
C PHE A 4 10.45 -1.36 -19.54
N VAL A 5 10.23 -1.77 -20.76
CA VAL A 5 8.96 -2.35 -21.16
C VAL A 5 9.15 -3.86 -21.21
N ASN A 6 9.00 -4.52 -20.08
CA ASN A 6 8.70 -5.94 -20.08
C ASN A 6 7.26 -6.08 -20.58
N GLN A 7 7.10 -6.14 -21.88
CA GLN A 7 5.87 -6.61 -22.49
C GLN A 7 5.76 -8.11 -22.18
N TYR A 8 5.06 -8.44 -21.11
CA TYR A 8 4.43 -9.74 -21.04
C TYR A 8 3.22 -9.67 -21.96
N ASP A 9 3.44 -10.04 -23.22
CA ASP A 9 2.35 -10.28 -24.16
C ASP A 9 1.65 -11.58 -23.69
N THR A 10 0.66 -11.43 -22.86
CA THR A 10 -0.16 -12.55 -22.38
C THR A 10 -1.22 -12.95 -23.43
N GLY A 11 -1.29 -12.25 -24.56
CA GLY A 11 -2.34 -12.45 -25.55
C GLY A 11 -3.75 -12.12 -25.05
N HIS A 12 -3.88 -11.65 -23.81
CA HIS A 12 -5.14 -11.22 -23.23
C HIS A 12 -5.16 -9.70 -23.12
N ILE A 13 -6.12 -9.08 -23.75
CA ILE A 13 -6.46 -7.67 -23.49
C ILE A 13 -6.95 -7.64 -22.05
N THR A 14 -6.17 -7.02 -21.16
CA THR A 14 -6.62 -6.82 -19.78
C THR A 14 -7.70 -5.76 -19.79
N ASP A 15 -8.87 -6.11 -19.29
CA ASP A 15 -10.01 -5.21 -19.09
C ASP A 15 -9.85 -4.30 -17.86
N ARG A 16 -8.73 -4.43 -17.14
CA ARG A 16 -8.41 -3.72 -15.91
C ARG A 16 -6.91 -3.57 -15.69
N LEU A 17 -6.52 -2.64 -14.82
CA LEU A 17 -5.14 -2.42 -14.41
C LEU A 17 -4.93 -2.92 -12.99
N TYR A 18 -3.81 -3.60 -12.76
CA TYR A 18 -3.33 -3.97 -11.43
C TYR A 18 -2.19 -3.04 -11.05
N VAL A 19 -2.40 -2.26 -10.01
CA VAL A 19 -1.44 -1.28 -9.51
C VAL A 19 -1.03 -1.66 -8.09
N HIS A 20 0.25 -1.96 -7.88
CA HIS A 20 0.84 -2.11 -6.56
C HIS A 20 1.60 -0.84 -6.23
N TRP A 21 1.25 -0.21 -5.13
CA TRP A 21 1.85 1.03 -4.71
C TRP A 21 2.44 0.91 -3.32
N ASP A 22 3.77 1.01 -3.23
CA ASP A 22 4.49 1.14 -1.97
C ASP A 22 4.30 2.56 -1.45
N VAL A 23 3.31 2.75 -0.57
CA VAL A 23 2.94 4.08 -0.05
C VAL A 23 3.91 4.59 1.00
N SER A 24 4.73 3.70 1.54
CA SER A 24 5.75 3.98 2.52
C SER A 24 6.78 2.86 2.57
N THR A 25 7.98 3.22 2.98
CA THR A 25 9.02 2.25 3.32
C THR A 25 9.09 1.98 4.82
N GLN A 26 8.37 2.72 5.66
CA GLN A 26 8.41 2.55 7.11
C GLN A 26 7.55 1.37 7.56
N CYS A 27 8.11 0.61 8.50
CA CYS A 27 7.44 -0.51 9.14
C CYS A 27 7.90 -0.62 10.59
N GLN A 28 7.01 -0.98 11.49
CA GLN A 28 7.35 -1.26 12.89
C GLN A 28 7.94 -2.68 13.09
N PHE A 29 7.90 -3.52 12.05
CA PHE A 29 8.61 -4.79 12.01
C PHE A 29 9.89 -4.69 11.20
N LYS A 30 10.89 -5.49 11.58
CA LYS A 30 12.16 -5.63 10.88
C LYS A 30 12.37 -7.10 10.54
N CYS A 31 11.47 -7.66 9.72
CA CYS A 31 11.51 -9.07 9.38
C CYS A 31 12.79 -9.41 8.62
N THR A 32 13.50 -10.45 9.02
CA THR A 32 14.79 -10.85 8.42
C THR A 32 14.66 -11.27 6.95
N TYR A 33 13.45 -11.68 6.53
CA TYR A 33 13.12 -12.07 5.14
C TYR A 33 12.50 -10.93 4.31
N CYS A 34 12.31 -9.74 4.89
CA CYS A 34 11.69 -8.63 4.18
C CYS A 34 12.56 -8.16 3.01
N TYR A 35 11.98 -8.12 1.80
CA TYR A 35 12.70 -7.64 0.62
C TYR A 35 13.13 -6.17 0.77
N ALA A 36 12.29 -5.34 1.38
CA ALA A 36 12.57 -3.93 1.59
C ALA A 36 13.78 -3.72 2.51
N MET A 37 13.97 -4.57 3.51
CA MET A 37 15.15 -4.54 4.38
C MET A 37 16.45 -4.81 3.61
N LYS A 38 16.41 -5.70 2.62
CA LYS A 38 17.57 -6.07 1.82
C LYS A 38 17.91 -5.02 0.76
N GLU A 39 16.90 -4.45 0.13
CA GLU A 39 17.11 -3.53 -0.99
C GLU A 39 17.37 -2.09 -0.55
N TYR A 40 16.75 -1.64 0.54
CA TYR A 40 16.80 -0.24 0.98
C TYR A 40 17.71 0.04 2.17
N ASN A 41 18.42 -0.98 2.68
CA ASN A 41 19.36 -0.86 3.81
C ASN A 41 18.78 -0.06 4.99
N TRP A 42 17.64 -0.48 5.51
CA TRP A 42 16.86 0.20 6.57
C TRP A 42 17.65 0.44 7.87
N GLU A 43 18.79 -0.23 8.05
CA GLU A 43 19.65 -0.03 9.21
C GLU A 43 20.50 1.24 9.12
N SER A 44 20.66 1.80 7.93
CA SER A 44 21.36 3.07 7.78
C SER A 44 20.43 4.23 8.17
N ASN A 45 20.99 5.20 8.89
CA ASN A 45 20.29 6.49 9.13
C ASN A 45 20.00 7.25 7.82
N ASP A 46 20.54 6.76 6.71
CA ASP A 46 20.31 7.22 5.34
C ASP A 46 19.17 6.44 4.66
N ALA A 47 18.51 5.52 5.38
CA ALA A 47 17.31 4.88 4.86
C ALA A 47 16.36 5.99 4.38
N PRO A 48 15.77 5.85 3.18
CA PRO A 48 14.90 6.86 2.60
C PRO A 48 13.58 7.00 3.37
N GLY A 49 13.63 6.85 4.67
CA GLY A 49 12.53 7.00 5.62
C GLY A 49 12.19 8.45 5.96
N ASP A 50 12.76 9.41 5.27
CA ASP A 50 12.26 10.78 5.36
C ASP A 50 10.93 10.84 4.60
N TRP A 51 9.84 10.64 5.32
CA TRP A 51 8.48 10.80 4.85
C TRP A 51 8.28 12.09 4.04
N ASN A 52 9.09 13.12 4.31
CA ASN A 52 9.03 14.37 3.61
C ASN A 52 9.59 14.29 2.19
N LYS A 53 10.46 13.32 1.90
CA LYS A 53 11.11 13.22 0.59
C LYS A 53 10.42 12.25 -0.38
N ILE A 54 10.07 11.05 0.10
CA ILE A 54 9.52 9.98 -0.77
C ILE A 54 8.01 9.97 -0.71
N ASP A 55 7.45 10.13 0.49
CA ASP A 55 6.04 9.98 0.78
C ASP A 55 5.35 11.33 0.96
N SER A 56 5.88 12.38 0.33
CA SER A 56 5.22 13.69 0.41
C SER A 56 3.78 13.58 -0.10
N TRP A 57 2.86 14.14 0.63
CA TRP A 57 1.46 14.16 0.25
C TRP A 57 1.22 14.71 -1.16
N ASP A 58 2.07 15.64 -1.60
CA ASP A 58 1.98 16.20 -2.95
C ASP A 58 2.29 15.17 -4.03
N ARG A 59 3.28 14.31 -3.82
CA ARG A 59 3.57 13.19 -4.72
C ARG A 59 2.44 12.16 -4.70
N GLN A 60 1.93 11.84 -3.53
CA GLN A 60 0.79 10.91 -3.40
C GLN A 60 -0.44 11.44 -4.15
N LYS A 61 -0.73 12.73 -4.06
CA LYS A 61 -1.81 13.35 -4.85
C LYS A 61 -1.60 13.18 -6.37
N LEU A 62 -0.37 13.22 -6.86
CA LEU A 62 -0.09 13.01 -8.28
C LEU A 62 -0.40 11.56 -8.70
N VAL A 63 -0.03 10.57 -7.88
CA VAL A 63 -0.35 9.16 -8.13
C VAL A 63 -1.87 8.95 -8.10
N ILE A 64 -2.55 9.44 -7.07
CA ILE A 64 -4.02 9.37 -6.96
C ILE A 64 -4.68 10.04 -8.16
N GLY A 65 -4.18 11.18 -8.59
CA GLY A 65 -4.66 11.88 -9.77
C GLY A 65 -4.46 11.07 -11.06
N ALA A 66 -3.36 10.34 -11.19
CA ALA A 66 -3.13 9.45 -12.33
C ALA A 66 -4.13 8.28 -12.32
N ILE A 67 -4.31 7.62 -11.16
CA ILE A 67 -5.30 6.55 -10.97
C ILE A 67 -6.70 7.05 -11.35
N SER A 68 -7.08 8.22 -10.86
CA SER A 68 -8.39 8.84 -11.11
C SER A 68 -8.67 9.17 -12.59
N ARG A 69 -7.64 9.27 -13.42
CA ARG A 69 -7.77 9.51 -14.88
C ARG A 69 -7.76 8.24 -15.73
N SER A 70 -7.59 7.08 -15.10
CA SER A 70 -7.62 5.81 -15.84
C SER A 70 -8.96 5.64 -16.57
N SER A 71 -8.91 5.16 -17.79
CA SER A 71 -10.09 4.71 -18.56
C SER A 71 -10.48 3.27 -18.24
N LEU A 72 -9.61 2.53 -17.56
CA LEU A 72 -9.84 1.14 -17.15
C LEU A 72 -10.06 1.07 -15.64
N PRO A 73 -10.85 0.08 -15.18
CA PRO A 73 -10.94 -0.24 -13.76
C PRO A 73 -9.56 -0.52 -13.17
N ILE A 74 -9.32 -0.05 -11.95
CA ILE A 74 -8.05 -0.27 -11.26
C ILE A 74 -8.28 -1.15 -10.04
N PHE A 75 -7.46 -2.20 -9.92
CA PHE A 75 -7.25 -2.98 -8.72
C PHE A 75 -6.00 -2.43 -8.04
N LEU A 76 -6.21 -1.54 -7.07
CA LEU A 76 -5.15 -0.80 -6.40
C LEU A 76 -4.77 -1.49 -5.09
N GLY A 77 -3.53 -1.96 -5.02
CA GLY A 77 -2.93 -2.48 -3.80
C GLY A 77 -2.02 -1.47 -3.14
N LEU A 78 -2.33 -1.09 -1.90
CA LEU A 78 -1.45 -0.30 -1.06
C LEU A 78 -0.61 -1.23 -0.20
N GLN A 79 0.68 -1.08 -0.31
CA GLN A 79 1.66 -1.90 0.39
C GLN A 79 2.91 -1.06 0.71
N GLY A 80 4.04 -1.71 0.89
CA GLY A 80 5.32 -1.09 1.20
C GLY A 80 5.85 -1.61 2.53
N GLY A 81 6.27 -0.75 3.44
CA GLY A 81 6.52 -1.11 4.82
C GLY A 81 5.21 -1.54 5.50
N GLU A 82 4.63 -0.68 6.28
CA GLU A 82 3.30 -0.92 6.87
C GLU A 82 2.38 0.29 6.57
N PRO A 83 1.43 0.15 5.65
CA PRO A 83 0.56 1.26 5.25
C PRO A 83 -0.25 1.87 6.41
N THR A 84 -0.65 1.06 7.40
CA THR A 84 -1.52 1.52 8.49
C THR A 84 -0.85 2.48 9.48
N ILE A 85 0.48 2.60 9.44
CA ILE A 85 1.20 3.61 10.25
C ILE A 85 1.39 4.93 9.50
N HIS A 86 0.95 5.02 8.25
CA HIS A 86 1.08 6.24 7.47
C HIS A 86 0.38 7.41 8.17
N PRO A 87 1.02 8.59 8.35
CA PRO A 87 0.46 9.70 9.13
C PRO A 87 -0.88 10.23 8.60
N LYS A 88 -1.12 10.06 7.29
CA LYS A 88 -2.36 10.48 6.62
C LYS A 88 -3.17 9.28 6.11
N TYR A 89 -3.12 8.15 6.83
CA TYR A 89 -3.74 6.91 6.40
C TYR A 89 -5.20 7.09 5.98
N ASP A 90 -6.03 7.69 6.83
CA ASP A 90 -7.46 7.83 6.56
C ASP A 90 -7.72 8.68 5.31
N MET A 91 -6.95 9.76 5.13
CA MET A 91 -7.04 10.60 3.93
C MET A 91 -6.58 9.85 2.68
N LEU A 92 -5.50 9.08 2.78
CA LEU A 92 -4.97 8.27 1.69
C LEU A 92 -6.01 7.25 1.23
N ILE A 93 -6.59 6.48 2.16
CA ILE A 93 -7.62 5.48 1.87
C ILE A 93 -8.85 6.15 1.22
N SER A 94 -9.35 7.24 1.82
CA SER A 94 -10.50 7.96 1.27
C SER A 94 -10.27 8.42 -0.18
N LYS A 95 -9.10 9.00 -0.46
CA LYS A 95 -8.77 9.49 -1.80
C LYS A 95 -8.52 8.38 -2.81
N CYS A 96 -7.90 7.28 -2.39
CA CYS A 96 -7.73 6.10 -3.23
C CYS A 96 -9.09 5.48 -3.55
N HIS A 97 -9.96 5.32 -2.56
CA HIS A 97 -11.31 4.80 -2.74
C HIS A 97 -12.12 5.67 -3.72
N GLU A 98 -12.10 6.99 -3.55
CA GLU A 98 -12.75 7.94 -4.47
C GLU A 98 -12.23 7.75 -5.90
N ALA A 99 -10.90 7.62 -6.07
CA ALA A 99 -10.29 7.49 -7.38
C ALA A 99 -10.67 6.19 -8.10
N ILE A 100 -10.66 5.04 -7.39
CA ILE A 100 -10.99 3.73 -8.01
C ILE A 100 -12.49 3.54 -8.20
N SER A 101 -13.33 4.25 -7.44
CA SER A 101 -14.78 4.11 -7.47
C SER A 101 -15.43 4.72 -8.73
N LYS A 102 -14.64 5.36 -9.59
CA LYS A 102 -15.10 5.79 -10.92
C LYS A 102 -15.52 4.63 -11.83
N HIS A 103 -15.01 3.44 -11.55
CA HIS A 103 -15.39 2.20 -12.20
C HIS A 103 -16.04 1.25 -11.20
N GLU A 104 -17.10 0.59 -11.59
CA GLU A 104 -17.82 -0.34 -10.72
C GLU A 104 -16.93 -1.49 -10.26
N GLU A 105 -16.08 -2.01 -11.14
CA GLU A 105 -15.16 -3.11 -10.89
C GLU A 105 -13.88 -2.68 -10.15
N GLY A 106 -13.67 -1.38 -9.92
CA GLY A 106 -12.51 -0.89 -9.17
C GLY A 106 -12.45 -1.52 -7.78
N ARG A 107 -11.25 -1.90 -7.33
CA ARG A 107 -11.01 -2.49 -6.00
C ARG A 107 -9.81 -1.84 -5.35
N LEU A 108 -9.89 -1.69 -4.03
CA LEU A 108 -8.80 -1.22 -3.19
C LEU A 108 -8.48 -2.29 -2.17
N TYR A 109 -7.21 -2.64 -2.02
CA TYR A 109 -6.77 -3.51 -0.95
C TYR A 109 -5.53 -2.94 -0.26
N VAL A 110 -5.43 -3.22 1.03
CA VAL A 110 -4.31 -2.80 1.87
C VAL A 110 -3.66 -4.05 2.45
N THR A 111 -2.40 -4.27 2.10
CA THR A 111 -1.59 -5.31 2.74
C THR A 111 -1.04 -4.77 4.05
N THR A 112 -1.34 -5.44 5.16
CA THR A 112 -0.98 -5.00 6.50
C THR A 112 -0.46 -6.16 7.36
N ASN A 113 0.47 -5.85 8.25
CA ASN A 113 0.93 -6.79 9.26
C ASN A 113 -0.06 -6.95 10.45
N GLY A 114 -1.13 -6.16 10.47
CA GLY A 114 -2.21 -6.28 11.45
C GLY A 114 -1.88 -5.82 12.87
N LEU A 115 -0.69 -5.28 13.14
CA LEU A 115 -0.26 -4.91 14.50
C LEU A 115 -1.14 -3.83 15.16
N ARG A 116 -1.87 -3.06 14.37
CA ARG A 116 -2.82 -2.05 14.89
C ARG A 116 -3.99 -2.66 15.67
N GLY A 117 -4.21 -3.97 15.52
CA GLY A 117 -5.28 -4.68 16.20
C GLY A 117 -6.69 -4.37 15.70
N PRO A 118 -7.70 -5.16 16.13
CA PRO A 118 -9.07 -5.05 15.63
C PRO A 118 -9.70 -3.66 15.83
N ALA A 119 -9.52 -3.06 16.99
CA ALA A 119 -10.12 -1.77 17.32
C ALA A 119 -9.73 -0.64 16.33
N PHE A 120 -8.51 -0.69 15.80
CA PHE A 120 -8.10 0.25 14.76
C PHE A 120 -8.95 0.11 13.51
N PHE A 121 -9.15 -1.12 13.04
CA PHE A 121 -9.88 -1.38 11.80
C PHE A 121 -11.38 -1.13 11.97
N GLU A 122 -11.95 -1.49 13.11
CA GLU A 122 -13.35 -1.23 13.46
C GLU A 122 -13.67 0.27 13.57
N SER A 123 -12.67 1.09 13.94
CA SER A 123 -12.82 2.55 14.02
C SER A 123 -12.83 3.25 12.67
N LYS A 124 -12.53 2.54 11.57
CA LYS A 124 -12.43 3.14 10.23
C LYS A 124 -13.78 3.21 9.53
N PRO A 125 -13.99 4.24 8.69
CA PRO A 125 -15.17 4.26 7.83
C PRO A 125 -15.24 3.00 6.96
N TYR A 126 -16.46 2.49 6.78
CA TYR A 126 -16.70 1.41 5.85
C TYR A 126 -16.57 1.92 4.40
N TYR A 127 -15.79 1.18 3.61
CA TYR A 127 -15.67 1.38 2.17
C TYR A 127 -15.98 0.05 1.46
N ASP A 128 -17.00 0.03 0.65
CA ASP A 128 -17.53 -1.16 -0.03
C ASP A 128 -16.54 -1.87 -0.96
N LYS A 129 -15.52 -1.13 -1.44
CA LYS A 129 -14.49 -1.64 -2.35
C LYS A 129 -13.13 -1.87 -1.68
N LEU A 130 -13.04 -1.68 -0.35
CA LEU A 130 -11.82 -1.86 0.42
C LEU A 130 -11.75 -3.26 1.03
N MET A 131 -10.61 -3.91 0.83
CA MET A 131 -10.26 -5.17 1.46
C MET A 131 -8.92 -5.05 2.19
N PHE A 132 -8.76 -5.81 3.27
CA PHE A 132 -7.48 -5.95 3.96
C PHE A 132 -6.89 -7.33 3.67
N LEU A 133 -5.61 -7.35 3.29
CA LEU A 133 -4.80 -8.55 3.15
C LEU A 133 -3.84 -8.61 4.35
N TRP A 134 -4.03 -9.60 5.19
CA TRP A 134 -3.24 -9.76 6.41
C TRP A 134 -1.98 -10.55 6.14
N SER A 135 -0.82 -9.95 6.44
CA SER A 135 0.47 -10.64 6.44
C SER A 135 0.85 -11.03 7.85
N PHE A 136 0.75 -12.32 8.17
CA PHE A 136 1.18 -12.83 9.46
C PHE A 136 2.70 -13.07 9.48
N HIS A 137 3.39 -12.40 10.40
CA HIS A 137 4.84 -12.46 10.54
C HIS A 137 5.24 -13.29 11.76
N THR A 138 5.69 -14.52 11.54
CA THR A 138 6.01 -15.47 12.62
C THR A 138 7.10 -15.00 13.57
N GLU A 139 8.05 -14.20 13.08
CA GLU A 139 9.10 -13.57 13.92
C GLU A 139 8.54 -12.60 14.98
N TYR A 140 7.29 -12.21 14.83
CA TYR A 140 6.60 -11.26 15.72
C TYR A 140 5.28 -11.82 16.24
N ALA A 141 5.14 -13.15 16.25
CA ALA A 141 3.91 -13.82 16.64
C ALA A 141 3.42 -13.45 18.05
N ASP A 142 4.33 -13.20 18.98
CA ASP A 142 4.07 -12.76 20.36
C ASP A 142 3.42 -11.37 20.44
N ARG A 143 3.59 -10.54 19.44
CA ARG A 143 3.03 -9.18 19.41
C ARG A 143 1.56 -9.15 19.02
N TYR A 144 1.05 -10.21 18.39
CA TYR A 144 -0.36 -10.29 18.00
C TYR A 144 -1.30 -10.61 19.17
N GLY A 145 -0.78 -11.18 20.26
CA GLY A 145 -1.56 -11.56 21.44
C GLY A 145 -1.67 -10.48 22.52
N ASN A 146 -0.88 -9.43 22.45
CA ASN A 146 -0.77 -8.41 23.52
C ASN A 146 -1.54 -7.11 23.20
N GLY A 147 -2.45 -7.16 22.24
CA GLY A 147 -3.33 -6.04 21.91
C GLY A 147 -4.51 -5.95 22.88
N SER A 148 -4.25 -5.46 24.07
CA SER A 148 -5.29 -4.97 25.00
C SER A 148 -5.33 -3.45 24.97
#